data_7222b6fb683dda0abd25e85af508f6b9
#
_entry.id   7222b6fb683dda0abd25e85af508f6b9
#
_cell.length_a   1.000
_cell.length_b   1.000
_cell.length_c   1.000
_cell.angle_alpha   90.00
_cell.angle_beta   90.00
_cell.angle_gamma   90.00
#
_symmetry.space_group_name_H-M   'P 1'
#
loop_
_entity.id
_entity.type
_entity.pdbx_description
1 polymer ?
#
loop_
_entity_poly.entity_id
_entity_poly.type
_entity_poly.pdbx_seq_one_letter_code
_entity_poly.pdbx_strand_id
1 'polypeptide(L)' 'MKDNAFQRRRDIERMLLSGKKLTTSEMMKMYGVGRKAIRRDFDIIGEELPVVTKQGYDGGYLLADGVGQH' A
#
# COMPACT_ATOMS: atom_id res chain seq x y z
N MET A 1 -7.45 -11.03 -18.07
CA MET A 1 -6.21 -11.19 -17.42
C MET A 1 -6.32 -11.11 -15.94
N LYS A 2 -5.69 -11.99 -15.30
CA LYS A 2 -5.83 -12.11 -13.90
C LYS A 2 -4.83 -11.25 -13.17
N ASP A 3 -5.33 -10.51 -12.25
CA ASP A 3 -4.49 -9.72 -11.42
C ASP A 3 -3.77 -10.64 -10.45
N ASN A 4 -2.50 -10.46 -10.24
CA ASN A 4 -1.80 -11.28 -9.27
C ASN A 4 -1.13 -10.41 -8.22
N ALA A 5 -0.71 -11.05 -7.13
CA ALA A 5 -0.19 -10.32 -5.99
C ALA A 5 1.06 -9.53 -6.34
N PHE A 6 1.90 -10.08 -7.19
CA PHE A 6 3.14 -9.42 -7.56
C PHE A 6 2.83 -8.08 -8.26
N GLN A 7 1.94 -8.13 -9.24
CA GLN A 7 1.59 -6.94 -9.99
C GLN A 7 0.89 -5.93 -9.09
N ARG A 8 0.01 -6.41 -8.23
CA ARG A 8 -0.70 -5.55 -7.32
C ARG A 8 0.27 -4.83 -6.39
N ARG A 9 1.25 -5.55 -5.85
CA ARG A 9 2.21 -4.94 -4.95
C ARG A 9 3.06 -3.90 -5.67
N ARG A 10 3.41 -4.15 -6.92
CA ARG A 10 4.17 -3.16 -7.66
C ARG A 10 3.38 -1.87 -7.87
N ASP A 11 2.09 -2.02 -8.13
CA ASP A 11 1.23 -0.85 -8.29
C ASP A 11 1.12 -0.08 -7.00
N ILE A 12 0.97 -0.79 -5.89
CA ILE A 12 0.86 -0.15 -4.59
C ILE A 12 2.15 0.58 -4.24
N GLU A 13 3.30 -0.05 -4.50
CA GLU A 13 4.59 0.60 -4.27
C GLU A 13 4.68 1.90 -5.03
N ARG A 14 4.28 1.87 -6.28
CA ARG A 14 4.36 3.05 -7.12
C ARG A 14 3.52 4.18 -6.56
N MET A 15 2.32 3.86 -6.09
CA MET A 15 1.48 4.87 -5.51
C MET A 15 2.07 5.44 -4.23
N LEU A 16 2.65 4.57 -3.39
CA LEU A 16 3.29 5.04 -2.17
C LEU A 16 4.47 5.95 -2.49
N LEU A 17 5.26 5.57 -3.49
CA LEU A 17 6.42 6.36 -3.85
C LEU A 17 6.03 7.72 -4.42
N SER A 18 4.83 7.82 -4.93
CA SER A 18 4.36 9.11 -5.44
C SER A 18 3.87 10.03 -4.32
N GLY A 19 3.91 9.55 -3.08
CA GLY A 19 3.53 10.37 -1.95
C GLY A 19 2.09 10.23 -1.51
N LYS A 20 1.40 9.24 -2.05
CA LYS A 20 0.00 9.06 -1.69
C LYS A 20 -0.17 8.30 -0.40
N LYS A 21 -1.23 8.63 0.31
CA LYS A 21 -1.65 7.85 1.45
C LYS A 21 -2.73 6.90 0.96
N LEU A 22 -2.57 5.62 1.25
CA LEU A 22 -3.50 4.61 0.77
C LEU A 22 -4.20 3.97 1.95
N THR A 23 -5.45 3.60 1.76
CA THR A 23 -6.17 2.89 2.81
C THR A 23 -6.45 1.48 2.35
N THR A 24 -6.64 0.60 3.33
CA THR A 24 -6.97 -0.78 3.03
C THR A 24 -8.26 -0.86 2.24
N SER A 25 -9.25 -0.08 2.63
CA SER A 25 -10.55 -0.09 1.96
C SER A 25 -10.43 0.28 0.49
N GLU A 26 -9.64 1.31 0.21
CA GLU A 26 -9.45 1.73 -1.17
C GLU A 26 -8.80 0.64 -2.00
N MET A 27 -7.80 0.00 -1.42
CA MET A 27 -7.08 -1.03 -2.16
C MET A 27 -7.95 -2.26 -2.38
N MET A 28 -8.75 -2.60 -1.39
CA MET A 28 -9.67 -3.72 -1.53
C MET A 28 -10.63 -3.48 -2.69
N LYS A 29 -11.13 -2.27 -2.77
CA LYS A 29 -12.06 -1.90 -3.81
C LYS A 29 -11.40 -1.85 -5.17
N MET A 30 -10.22 -1.28 -5.20
CA MET A 30 -9.50 -1.11 -6.46
C MET A 30 -9.12 -2.44 -7.09
N TYR A 31 -8.71 -3.39 -6.26
CA TYR A 31 -8.20 -4.67 -6.76
C TYR A 31 -9.17 -5.83 -6.58
N GLY A 32 -10.27 -5.60 -5.90
CA GLY A 32 -11.26 -6.65 -5.74
C GLY A 32 -10.78 -7.81 -4.88
N VAL A 33 -9.97 -7.53 -3.86
CA VAL A 33 -9.46 -8.58 -2.99
C VAL A 33 -9.82 -8.26 -1.56
N GLY A 34 -9.62 -9.23 -0.68
CA GLY A 34 -9.98 -9.07 0.71
C GLY A 34 -8.96 -8.30 1.50
N ARG A 35 -9.32 -7.97 2.73
CA ARG A 35 -8.48 -7.18 3.61
C ARG A 35 -7.16 -7.88 3.92
N LYS A 36 -7.19 -9.19 4.12
CA LYS A 36 -5.98 -9.91 4.44
C LYS A 36 -4.94 -9.82 3.33
N ALA A 37 -5.40 -9.88 2.09
CA ALA A 37 -4.49 -9.80 0.96
C ALA A 37 -3.81 -8.44 0.91
N ILE A 38 -4.57 -7.38 1.15
CA ILE A 38 -4.02 -6.04 1.12
C ILE A 38 -3.05 -5.82 2.29
N ARG A 39 -3.41 -6.30 3.47
CA ARG A 39 -2.52 -6.15 4.62
C ARG A 39 -1.22 -6.90 4.40
N ARG A 40 -1.30 -8.08 3.80
CA ARG A 40 -0.10 -8.82 3.49
C ARG A 40 0.76 -8.08 2.49
N ASP A 41 0.13 -7.44 1.51
CA ASP A 41 0.88 -6.67 0.53
C ASP A 41 1.66 -5.55 1.21
N PHE A 42 1.02 -4.83 2.12
CA PHE A 42 1.70 -3.75 2.82
C PHE A 42 2.81 -4.28 3.73
N ASP A 43 2.60 -5.45 4.31
CA ASP A 43 3.65 -6.05 5.14
C ASP A 43 4.89 -6.36 4.30
N ILE A 44 4.67 -6.93 3.14
CA ILE A 44 5.77 -7.29 2.26
C ILE A 44 6.47 -6.05 1.75
N ILE A 45 5.72 -5.05 1.34
CA ILE A 45 6.29 -3.80 0.87
C ILE A 45 7.07 -3.13 1.98
N GLY A 46 6.57 -3.23 3.20
CA GLY A 46 7.21 -2.62 4.35
C GLY A 46 8.56 -3.21 4.67
N GLU A 47 8.89 -4.36 4.12
CA GLU A 47 10.20 -4.95 4.32
C GLU A 47 11.27 -4.20 3.54
N GLU A 48 10.88 -3.52 2.49
CA GLU A 48 11.83 -2.80 1.66
C GLU A 48 11.66 -1.30 1.71
N LEU A 49 10.47 -0.83 2.00
CA LEU A 49 10.19 0.60 2.05
C LEU A 49 9.72 0.96 3.46
N PRO A 50 10.02 2.17 3.91
CA PRO A 50 9.60 2.61 5.25
C PRO A 50 8.13 2.99 5.26
N VAL A 51 7.28 2.00 5.23
CA VAL A 51 5.84 2.20 5.28
C VAL A 51 5.42 2.47 6.71
N VAL A 52 4.66 3.53 6.92
CA VAL A 52 4.13 3.82 8.25
C VAL A 52 2.62 3.79 8.17
N THR A 53 2.01 3.47 9.30
CA THR A 53 0.57 3.38 9.39
C THR A 53 0.05 4.58 10.14
N LYS A 54 -0.93 5.25 9.56
CA LYS A 54 -1.59 6.32 10.26
C LYS A 54 -2.78 5.75 10.98
N GLN A 55 -2.85 6.04 12.26
CA GLN A 55 -4.02 5.63 13.00
C GLN A 55 -5.14 6.54 12.65
N GLY A 56 -6.30 6.00 12.59
CA GLY A 56 -7.41 6.81 12.26
C GLY A 56 -8.54 5.93 11.82
N TYR A 57 -9.54 6.57 11.32
CA TYR A 57 -10.77 5.89 10.99
C TYR A 57 -10.52 4.76 10.01
N ASP A 58 -9.75 5.02 8.99
CA ASP A 58 -9.52 4.05 7.94
C ASP A 58 -8.15 3.44 7.97
N GLY A 59 -7.31 3.87 8.85
CA GLY A 59 -5.98 3.32 8.98
C GLY A 59 -5.15 3.42 7.71
N GLY A 60 -4.71 4.54 7.31
CA GLY A 60 -3.98 4.69 6.07
C GLY A 60 -2.53 4.24 6.15
N TYR A 61 -1.94 4.02 4.99
CA TYR A 61 -0.53 3.66 4.84
C TYR A 61 0.14 4.72 3.97
N LEU A 62 1.36 5.07 4.32
CA LEU A 62 2.13 5.99 3.51
C LEU A 62 3.59 5.78 3.84
N LEU A 63 4.48 6.36 3.05
CA LEU A 63 5.89 6.26 3.33
C LEU A 63 6.31 7.33 4.31
N ALA A 64 7.33 7.03 5.10
CA ALA A 64 7.85 7.99 6.05
C ALA A 64 8.37 9.22 5.35
N ASP A 65 8.33 10.34 6.04
CA ASP A 65 8.80 11.60 5.47
C ASP A 65 10.24 11.49 5.02
N GLY A 66 10.54 12.12 3.92
CA GLY A 66 11.88 12.16 3.41
C GLY A 66 12.20 11.08 2.41
N VAL A 67 11.30 10.13 2.26
CA VAL A 67 11.52 9.05 1.31
C VAL A 67 10.95 9.43 -0.03
N GLY A 68 11.78 9.34 -1.05
CA GLY A 68 11.30 9.64 -2.39
C GLY A 68 11.01 11.08 -2.63
N GLN A 69 11.48 11.93 -1.77
CA GLN A 69 11.20 13.35 -1.86
C GLN A 69 12.39 14.16 -2.21
N HIS A 70 13.24 13.70 -2.98
CA HIS A 70 14.43 14.50 -3.31
C HIS A 70 14.54 14.78 -4.74
#